data_ed81d0309286a63c0359a9bcf683266b
#
_entry.id   ed81d0309286a63c0359a9bcf683266b
#
_cell.length_a   1.000
_cell.length_b   1.000
_cell.length_c   1.000
_cell.angle_alpha   90.00
_cell.angle_beta   90.00
_cell.angle_gamma   90.00
#
_symmetry.space_group_name_H-M   'P 1'
#
loop_
_entity.id
_entity.type
_entity.pdbx_description
1 polymer ?
#
loop_
_entity_poly.entity_id
_entity_poly.type
_entity_poly.pdbx_seq_one_letter_code
_entity_poly.pdbx_strand_id
1 'polypeptide(L)'
;MIKGSIQEEDIAIISIYAPQYIRQTLTDIKGETDSSTIIVEDFNITITPMDRSSKQKINKKTQVLDDTVDEMDLIDICRAFHPNAEEYTFSSAHGTFSRIDHILGHKSNLSKIKKIKIVSSIFSDHNTMRLDTNCKKKTVRNTNTWRLNNTFLKQVY
;
A
#
# COMPACT_ATOMS: atom_id res chain seq x y z
N MET A 1 -6.25 6.45 9.90
CA MET A 1 -4.88 6.00 10.21
C MET A 1 -4.92 5.04 11.40
N ILE A 2 -4.24 3.90 11.30
CA ILE A 2 -4.10 2.93 12.39
C ILE A 2 -2.63 2.91 12.79
N LYS A 3 -2.33 3.21 14.05
CA LYS A 3 -0.98 3.10 14.62
C LYS A 3 -0.91 1.89 15.53
N GLY A 4 0.14 1.11 15.42
CA GLY A 4 0.40 -0.07 16.24
C GLY A 4 1.88 -0.36 16.34
N SER A 5 2.22 -1.28 17.22
CA SER A 5 3.59 -1.76 17.38
C SER A 5 3.62 -3.27 17.20
N ILE A 6 4.52 -3.75 16.36
CA ILE A 6 4.77 -5.17 16.16
C ILE A 6 6.20 -5.44 16.64
N GLN A 7 6.34 -6.20 17.73
CA GLN A 7 7.63 -6.56 18.32
C GLN A 7 8.53 -5.34 18.62
N GLU A 8 7.96 -4.30 19.24
CA GLU A 8 8.63 -3.03 19.60
C GLU A 8 9.01 -2.14 18.39
N GLU A 9 8.63 -2.50 17.17
CA GLU A 9 8.73 -1.61 16.01
C GLU A 9 7.37 -0.96 15.75
N ASP A 10 7.32 0.35 15.72
CA ASP A 10 6.10 1.09 15.41
C ASP A 10 5.80 1.01 13.91
N ILE A 11 4.55 0.74 13.61
CA ILE A 11 4.01 0.73 12.24
C ILE A 11 2.76 1.57 12.22
N ALA A 12 2.70 2.50 11.28
CA ALA A 12 1.50 3.27 10.98
C ALA A 12 0.93 2.77 9.63
N ILE A 13 -0.35 2.39 9.62
CA ILE A 13 -1.05 2.04 8.40
C ILE A 13 -2.08 3.12 8.12
N ILE A 14 -1.99 3.72 6.95
CA ILE A 14 -2.93 4.72 6.47
C ILE A 14 -3.69 4.11 5.29
N SER A 15 -5.02 4.05 5.39
CA SER A 15 -5.89 3.78 4.25
C SER A 15 -6.49 5.09 3.76
N ILE A 16 -6.42 5.33 2.46
CA ILE A 16 -6.88 6.55 1.82
C ILE A 16 -7.89 6.16 0.74
N TYR A 17 -9.09 6.71 0.78
CA TYR A 17 -10.05 6.54 -0.30
C TYR A 17 -10.37 7.89 -0.95
N ALA A 18 -9.56 8.28 -1.94
CA ALA A 18 -9.76 9.54 -2.63
C ALA A 18 -9.23 9.53 -4.09
N PRO A 19 -9.77 8.69 -4.98
CA PRO A 19 -9.20 8.49 -6.32
C PRO A 19 -9.15 9.75 -7.17
N GLN A 20 -9.97 10.76 -6.87
CA GLN A 20 -9.99 12.04 -7.61
C GLN A 20 -8.99 13.07 -7.05
N TYR A 21 -8.64 12.97 -5.78
CA TYR A 21 -7.83 13.96 -5.04
C TYR A 21 -6.57 13.34 -4.43
N ILE A 22 -6.10 12.21 -4.99
CA ILE A 22 -5.01 11.43 -4.40
C ILE A 22 -3.76 12.26 -4.12
N ARG A 23 -3.37 13.15 -5.03
CA ARG A 23 -2.23 14.05 -4.85
C ARG A 23 -2.43 14.95 -3.63
N GLN A 24 -3.60 15.62 -3.55
CA GLN A 24 -3.91 16.51 -2.44
C GLN A 24 -3.89 15.75 -1.12
N THR A 25 -4.53 14.59 -1.08
CA THR A 25 -4.59 13.75 0.11
C THR A 25 -3.21 13.28 0.55
N LEU A 26 -2.36 12.82 -0.38
CA LEU A 26 -0.97 12.45 -0.07
C LEU A 26 -0.17 13.66 0.46
N THR A 27 -0.37 14.83 -0.14
CA THR A 27 0.30 16.06 0.31
C THR A 27 -0.16 16.46 1.72
N ASP A 28 -1.45 16.34 2.00
CA ASP A 28 -2.03 16.70 3.30
C ASP A 28 -1.52 15.79 4.43
N ILE A 29 -1.29 14.50 4.15
CA ILE A 29 -0.76 13.55 5.13
C ILE A 29 0.77 13.56 5.22
N LYS A 30 1.47 14.28 4.35
CA LYS A 30 2.95 14.29 4.32
C LYS A 30 3.56 14.63 5.67
N GLY A 31 2.96 15.53 6.44
CA GLY A 31 3.41 15.90 7.79
C GLY A 31 3.10 14.86 8.87
N GLU A 32 2.22 13.89 8.59
CA GLU A 32 1.81 12.83 9.51
C GLU A 32 2.50 11.48 9.21
N THR A 33 3.22 11.40 8.08
CA THR A 33 3.92 10.20 7.66
C THR A 33 5.37 10.24 8.12
N ASP A 34 5.83 9.11 8.60
CA ASP A 34 7.23 8.86 8.94
C ASP A 34 7.76 7.63 8.20
N SER A 35 9.01 7.28 8.45
CA SER A 35 9.63 6.12 7.83
C SER A 35 8.92 4.78 8.15
N SER A 36 8.10 4.72 9.20
CA SER A 36 7.35 3.51 9.59
C SER A 36 5.96 3.43 8.95
N THR A 37 5.59 4.44 8.17
CA THR A 37 4.25 4.54 7.57
C THR A 37 4.13 3.68 6.31
N ILE A 38 3.03 2.93 6.23
CA ILE A 38 2.58 2.18 5.07
C ILE A 38 1.22 2.74 4.64
N ILE A 39 1.11 3.12 3.39
CA ILE A 39 -0.13 3.63 2.79
C ILE A 39 -0.72 2.51 1.93
N VAL A 40 -1.96 2.12 2.22
CA VAL A 40 -2.67 1.04 1.52
C VAL A 40 -3.92 1.62 0.91
N GLU A 41 -4.10 1.43 -0.41
CA GLU A 41 -5.24 2.02 -1.10
C GLU A 41 -5.57 1.37 -2.43
N ASP A 42 -6.88 1.42 -2.74
CA ASP A 42 -7.38 1.35 -4.11
C ASP A 42 -7.34 2.77 -4.72
N PHE A 43 -6.28 3.07 -5.42
CA PHE A 43 -6.14 4.37 -6.09
C PHE A 43 -7.01 4.51 -7.34
N ASN A 44 -7.59 3.41 -7.80
CA ASN A 44 -8.30 3.32 -9.09
C ASN A 44 -7.47 3.88 -10.27
N ILE A 45 -6.16 3.89 -10.11
CA ILE A 45 -5.17 4.40 -11.05
C ILE A 45 -4.00 3.42 -11.10
N THR A 46 -3.51 3.13 -12.29
CA THR A 46 -2.27 2.39 -12.49
C THR A 46 -1.07 3.34 -12.40
N ILE A 47 -0.03 2.99 -11.67
CA ILE A 47 1.17 3.82 -11.50
C ILE A 47 2.12 3.64 -12.67
N THR A 48 2.27 2.41 -13.17
CA THR A 48 3.20 2.10 -14.28
C THR A 48 2.46 1.51 -15.48
N PRO A 49 3.05 1.54 -16.70
CA PRO A 49 2.48 0.89 -17.87
C PRO A 49 2.25 -0.62 -17.70
N MET A 50 3.08 -1.28 -16.89
CA MET A 50 2.98 -2.72 -16.61
C MET A 50 1.82 -3.08 -15.69
N ASP A 51 1.17 -2.09 -15.08
CA ASP A 51 0.01 -2.30 -14.22
C ASP A 51 -1.29 -2.51 -15.03
N ARG A 52 -1.19 -2.62 -16.34
CA ARG A 52 -2.33 -2.88 -17.25
C ARG A 52 -2.01 -3.97 -18.24
N SER A 53 -2.99 -4.83 -18.48
CA SER A 53 -2.93 -5.82 -19.56
C SER A 53 -3.12 -5.21 -20.96
N SER A 54 -3.69 -4.01 -21.05
CA SER A 54 -3.87 -3.28 -22.32
C SER A 54 -2.77 -2.22 -22.47
N LYS A 55 -2.19 -2.13 -23.68
CA LYS A 55 -1.16 -1.14 -24.05
C LYS A 55 -1.75 0.29 -24.19
N GLN A 56 -2.44 0.77 -23.18
CA GLN A 56 -2.92 2.15 -23.18
C GLN A 56 -1.81 3.13 -22.76
N LYS A 57 -1.82 4.32 -23.36
CA LYS A 57 -0.89 5.40 -23.00
C LYS A 57 -1.07 5.80 -21.54
N ILE A 58 0.04 6.10 -20.86
CA ILE A 58 0.05 6.64 -19.50
C ILE A 58 -0.78 7.94 -19.49
N ASN A 59 -1.70 8.03 -18.55
CA ASN A 59 -2.53 9.21 -18.35
C ASN A 59 -1.72 10.26 -17.56
N LYS A 60 -2.00 11.56 -17.78
CA LYS A 60 -1.42 12.66 -17.00
C LYS A 60 -1.62 12.48 -15.49
N LYS A 61 -2.74 11.88 -15.06
CA LYS A 61 -3.01 11.58 -13.64
C LYS A 61 -2.02 10.58 -13.07
N THR A 62 -1.64 9.56 -13.84
CA THR A 62 -0.64 8.56 -13.46
C THR A 62 0.72 9.22 -13.23
N GLN A 63 1.15 10.09 -14.14
CA GLN A 63 2.43 10.78 -14.01
C GLN A 63 2.47 11.69 -12.78
N VAL A 64 1.38 12.44 -12.53
CA VAL A 64 1.28 13.29 -11.34
C VAL A 64 1.33 12.48 -10.03
N LEU A 65 0.75 11.28 -10.02
CA LEU A 65 0.82 10.39 -8.86
C LEU A 65 2.24 9.88 -8.64
N ASP A 66 2.89 9.42 -9.70
CA ASP A 66 4.27 8.92 -9.66
C ASP A 66 5.23 10.00 -9.13
N ASP A 67 5.15 11.23 -9.67
CA ASP A 67 5.91 12.38 -9.19
C ASP A 67 5.67 12.66 -7.70
N THR A 68 4.40 12.57 -7.24
CA THR A 68 4.06 12.82 -5.82
C THR A 68 4.60 11.73 -4.90
N VAL A 69 4.54 10.48 -5.33
CA VAL A 69 5.10 9.33 -4.59
C VAL A 69 6.61 9.51 -4.42
N ASP A 70 7.31 9.92 -5.47
CA ASP A 70 8.74 10.20 -5.43
C ASP A 70 9.09 11.41 -4.56
N GLU A 71 8.33 12.52 -4.62
CA GLU A 71 8.51 13.70 -3.77
C GLU A 71 8.36 13.40 -2.27
N MET A 72 7.60 12.35 -1.93
CA MET A 72 7.40 11.87 -0.56
C MET A 72 8.41 10.80 -0.14
N ASP A 73 9.38 10.47 -0.97
CA ASP A 73 10.33 9.36 -0.78
C ASP A 73 9.64 8.01 -0.54
N LEU A 74 8.45 7.85 -1.12
CA LEU A 74 7.68 6.62 -1.11
C LEU A 74 8.03 5.76 -2.33
N ILE A 75 7.67 4.50 -2.26
CA ILE A 75 7.78 3.55 -3.37
C ILE A 75 6.62 2.56 -3.31
N ASP A 76 6.13 2.14 -4.47
CA ASP A 76 5.23 1.00 -4.56
C ASP A 76 5.99 -0.28 -4.23
N ILE A 77 5.66 -0.87 -3.08
CA ILE A 77 6.36 -2.04 -2.54
C ILE A 77 6.26 -3.23 -3.49
N CYS A 78 5.09 -3.44 -4.11
CA CYS A 78 4.92 -4.54 -5.05
C CYS A 78 5.86 -4.39 -6.25
N ARG A 79 5.99 -3.20 -6.79
CA ARG A 79 6.87 -2.92 -7.92
C ARG A 79 8.35 -2.97 -7.53
N ALA A 80 8.69 -2.59 -6.30
CA ALA A 80 10.05 -2.69 -5.79
C ALA A 80 10.53 -4.16 -5.69
N PHE A 81 9.64 -5.08 -5.28
CA PHE A 81 9.96 -6.51 -5.13
C PHE A 81 9.78 -7.30 -6.44
N HIS A 82 8.88 -6.86 -7.31
CA HIS A 82 8.52 -7.55 -8.55
C HIS A 82 8.53 -6.55 -9.72
N PRO A 83 9.70 -6.02 -10.13
CA PRO A 83 9.78 -4.92 -11.09
C PRO A 83 9.21 -5.28 -12.46
N ASN A 84 9.27 -6.53 -12.87
CA ASN A 84 8.85 -7.01 -14.19
C ASN A 84 7.61 -7.91 -14.13
N ALA A 85 6.96 -8.07 -12.97
CA ALA A 85 5.80 -8.94 -12.87
C ALA A 85 4.55 -8.28 -13.45
N GLU A 86 3.82 -9.04 -14.27
CA GLU A 86 2.50 -8.70 -14.78
C GLU A 86 1.43 -9.32 -13.87
N GLU A 87 1.36 -8.82 -12.62
CA GLU A 87 0.39 -9.25 -11.63
C GLU A 87 -0.64 -8.14 -11.41
N TYR A 88 -1.91 -8.50 -11.37
CA TYR A 88 -3.03 -7.58 -11.37
C TYR A 88 -3.90 -7.74 -10.12
N THR A 89 -4.43 -6.64 -9.62
CA THR A 89 -5.32 -6.64 -8.45
C THR A 89 -6.79 -6.55 -8.84
N PHE A 90 -7.10 -6.10 -10.05
CA PHE A 90 -8.47 -5.92 -10.53
C PHE A 90 -8.70 -6.60 -11.86
N SER A 91 -9.89 -7.22 -12.01
CA SER A 91 -10.37 -7.85 -13.23
C SER A 91 -11.69 -7.22 -13.66
N SER A 92 -11.70 -6.55 -14.80
CA SER A 92 -12.94 -5.97 -15.33
C SER A 92 -13.83 -7.04 -15.98
N ALA A 93 -15.14 -6.78 -16.02
CA ALA A 93 -16.10 -7.61 -16.73
C ALA A 93 -15.84 -7.76 -18.24
N HIS A 94 -15.03 -6.86 -18.82
CA HIS A 94 -14.63 -6.89 -20.24
C HIS A 94 -13.33 -7.67 -20.51
N GLY A 95 -12.81 -8.39 -19.52
CA GLY A 95 -11.60 -9.22 -19.64
C GLY A 95 -10.28 -8.42 -19.66
N THR A 96 -10.29 -7.18 -19.18
CA THR A 96 -9.05 -6.40 -18.97
C THR A 96 -8.63 -6.50 -17.51
N PHE A 97 -7.32 -6.56 -17.29
CA PHE A 97 -6.72 -6.65 -15.97
C PHE A 97 -5.90 -5.41 -15.67
N SER A 98 -5.93 -4.97 -14.43
CA SER A 98 -5.12 -3.83 -13.97
C SER A 98 -4.71 -3.98 -12.51
N ARG A 99 -3.61 -3.36 -12.14
CA ARG A 99 -3.20 -3.20 -10.76
C ARG A 99 -3.50 -1.75 -10.35
N ILE A 100 -4.57 -1.59 -9.61
CA ILE A 100 -5.10 -0.31 -9.13
C ILE A 100 -5.03 -0.18 -7.60
N ASP A 101 -4.86 -1.32 -6.93
CA ASP A 101 -4.56 -1.37 -5.50
C ASP A 101 -3.04 -1.32 -5.32
N HIS A 102 -2.57 -0.45 -4.43
CA HIS A 102 -1.15 -0.24 -4.19
C HIS A 102 -0.85 -0.22 -2.69
N ILE A 103 0.34 -0.69 -2.35
CA ILE A 103 0.92 -0.55 -1.03
C ILE A 103 2.19 0.29 -1.18
N LEU A 104 2.12 1.53 -0.69
CA LEU A 104 3.24 2.44 -0.69
C LEU A 104 3.95 2.40 0.65
N GLY A 105 5.26 2.44 0.65
CA GLY A 105 6.08 2.52 1.84
C GLY A 105 7.28 3.43 1.62
N HIS A 106 7.88 3.91 2.69
CA HIS A 106 9.09 4.72 2.61
C HIS A 106 10.27 3.88 2.08
N LYS A 107 11.06 4.43 1.17
CA LYS A 107 12.20 3.72 0.54
C LYS A 107 13.17 3.16 1.56
N SER A 108 13.40 3.84 2.68
CA SER A 108 14.25 3.39 3.79
C SER A 108 13.76 2.12 4.50
N ASN A 109 12.47 1.79 4.39
CA ASN A 109 11.86 0.65 5.09
C ASN A 109 11.76 -0.62 4.25
N LEU A 110 12.19 -0.61 3.00
CA LEU A 110 12.15 -1.81 2.15
C LEU A 110 12.87 -3.02 2.77
N SER A 111 13.94 -2.78 3.54
CA SER A 111 14.69 -3.85 4.24
C SER A 111 13.87 -4.55 5.34
N LYS A 112 12.83 -3.92 5.85
CA LYS A 112 11.91 -4.50 6.85
C LYS A 112 10.83 -5.37 6.22
N ILE A 113 10.66 -5.30 4.91
CA ILE A 113 9.67 -6.07 4.17
C ILE A 113 10.29 -7.38 3.76
N LYS A 114 9.61 -8.47 4.11
CA LYS A 114 10.05 -9.82 3.78
C LYS A 114 9.51 -10.27 2.43
N LYS A 115 8.26 -9.98 2.16
CA LYS A 115 7.55 -10.46 0.98
C LYS A 115 6.27 -9.70 0.75
N ILE A 116 5.92 -9.53 -0.51
CA ILE A 116 4.60 -9.09 -0.96
C ILE A 116 4.06 -10.10 -1.97
N LYS A 117 2.75 -10.32 -1.95
CA LYS A 117 2.04 -11.20 -2.88
C LYS A 117 0.66 -10.64 -3.21
N ILE A 118 0.22 -10.89 -4.41
CA ILE A 118 -1.18 -10.80 -4.80
C ILE A 118 -1.82 -12.18 -4.65
N VAL A 119 -2.91 -12.26 -3.94
CA VAL A 119 -3.67 -13.48 -3.65
C VAL A 119 -5.02 -13.37 -4.34
N SER A 120 -5.29 -14.28 -5.26
CA SER A 120 -6.53 -14.28 -6.03
C SER A 120 -7.75 -14.46 -5.14
N SER A 121 -8.79 -13.68 -5.40
CA SER A 121 -10.11 -13.80 -4.78
C SER A 121 -11.09 -14.40 -5.77
N ILE A 122 -11.93 -15.34 -5.31
CA ILE A 122 -13.04 -15.89 -6.09
C ILE A 122 -14.36 -15.19 -5.79
N PHE A 123 -14.40 -14.31 -4.80
CA PHE A 123 -15.60 -13.63 -4.32
C PHE A 123 -15.67 -12.15 -4.69
N SER A 124 -14.62 -11.63 -5.34
CA SER A 124 -14.49 -10.22 -5.68
C SER A 124 -13.78 -10.08 -7.01
N ASP A 125 -14.03 -9.00 -7.72
CA ASP A 125 -13.26 -8.54 -8.88
C ASP A 125 -11.91 -7.95 -8.49
N HIS A 126 -11.68 -7.71 -7.18
CA HIS A 126 -10.38 -7.36 -6.61
C HIS A 126 -9.69 -8.56 -5.96
N ASN A 127 -8.41 -8.70 -6.22
CA ASN A 127 -7.49 -9.61 -5.56
C ASN A 127 -6.91 -8.95 -4.29
N THR A 128 -6.62 -9.77 -3.29
CA THR A 128 -6.06 -9.29 -2.03
C THR A 128 -4.54 -9.14 -2.12
N MET A 129 -3.99 -8.07 -1.61
CA MET A 129 -2.54 -7.91 -1.42
C MET A 129 -2.13 -8.33 -0.01
N ARG A 130 -1.09 -9.16 0.08
CA ARG A 130 -0.52 -9.63 1.34
C ARG A 130 0.92 -9.13 1.49
N LEU A 131 1.19 -8.40 2.56
CA LEU A 131 2.49 -7.90 2.94
C LEU A 131 3.00 -8.66 4.18
N ASP A 132 4.16 -9.31 4.05
CA ASP A 132 4.85 -9.95 5.16
C ASP A 132 6.08 -9.10 5.54
N THR A 133 6.23 -8.76 6.81
CA THR A 133 7.35 -7.94 7.32
C THR A 133 8.38 -8.80 8.07
N ASN A 134 9.64 -8.37 8.07
CA ASN A 134 10.71 -8.96 8.88
C ASN A 134 10.60 -8.42 10.30
N CYS A 135 9.98 -9.19 11.19
CA CYS A 135 10.07 -8.90 12.62
C CYS A 135 11.30 -9.61 13.18
N LYS A 136 12.27 -8.88 13.71
CA LYS A 136 13.38 -9.47 14.46
C LYS A 136 12.81 -10.11 15.72
N LYS A 137 12.85 -11.45 15.81
CA LYS A 137 12.52 -12.15 17.05
C LYS A 137 13.56 -11.75 18.10
N LYS A 138 13.26 -10.78 18.94
CA LYS A 138 13.93 -10.69 20.23
C LYS A 138 13.44 -11.85 21.06
N THR A 139 14.36 -12.67 21.55
CA THR A 139 14.11 -13.78 22.49
C THR A 139 13.70 -13.23 23.84
N VAL A 140 12.51 -12.70 23.93
CA VAL A 140 11.86 -12.39 25.21
C VAL A 140 10.54 -13.14 25.22
N ARG A 141 10.39 -14.02 26.23
CA ARG A 141 9.15 -14.72 26.56
C ARG A 141 8.06 -13.68 26.85
N ASN A 142 7.36 -13.21 25.81
CA ASN A 142 6.14 -12.46 26.02
C ASN A 142 5.12 -12.81 24.96
N THR A 143 3.93 -13.10 25.43
CA THR A 143 2.74 -13.38 24.65
C THR A 143 2.50 -12.30 23.62
N ASN A 144 2.51 -12.67 22.33
CA ASN A 144 2.14 -11.83 21.21
C ASN A 144 0.67 -11.42 21.33
N THR A 145 0.38 -10.40 22.08
CA THR A 145 -0.96 -9.80 22.11
C THR A 145 -0.97 -8.54 21.25
N TRP A 146 -1.64 -8.62 20.15
CA TRP A 146 -2.04 -7.44 19.39
C TRP A 146 -3.03 -6.64 20.22
N ARG A 147 -2.70 -5.44 20.64
CA ARG A 147 -3.64 -4.54 21.30
C ARG A 147 -4.07 -3.46 20.33
N LEU A 148 -5.30 -3.57 19.82
CA LEU A 148 -5.95 -2.47 19.15
C LEU A 148 -6.18 -1.35 20.17
N ASN A 149 -5.69 -0.15 19.89
CA ASN A 149 -5.97 0.98 20.76
C ASN A 149 -7.43 1.43 20.56
N ASN A 150 -8.29 1.03 21.47
CA ASN A 150 -9.73 1.30 21.41
C ASN A 150 -10.11 2.79 21.53
N THR A 151 -9.15 3.68 21.74
CA THR A 151 -9.43 5.12 21.90
C THR A 151 -9.96 5.73 20.60
N PHE A 152 -9.63 5.16 19.45
CA PHE A 152 -10.06 5.66 18.14
C PHE A 152 -11.43 5.12 17.69
N LEU A 153 -11.94 4.03 18.26
CA LEU A 153 -13.25 3.49 17.91
C LEU A 153 -14.43 4.26 18.54
N LYS A 154 -14.15 5.17 19.49
CA LYS A 154 -15.19 5.97 20.18
C LYS A 154 -15.54 7.30 19.49
N GLN A 155 -14.90 7.63 18.36
CA GLN A 155 -15.14 8.90 17.64
C GLN A 155 -15.98 8.75 16.36
N VAL A 156 -16.61 7.60 16.14
CA VAL A 156 -17.44 7.34 14.95
C VAL A 156 -18.89 7.03 15.38
N TYR A 157 -19.46 7.89 16.23
CA TYR A 157 -20.91 7.97 16.41
C TYR A 157 -21.29 9.42 16.66
#